data_0c7251c3994ca1f62e4b1ce9771908ee
#
_entry.id   0c7251c3994ca1f62e4b1ce9771908ee
#
_cell.length_a   1.000
_cell.length_b   1.000
_cell.length_c   1.000
_cell.angle_alpha   90.00
_cell.angle_beta   90.00
_cell.angle_gamma   90.00
#
_symmetry.space_group_name_H-M   'P 1'
#
loop_
_entity.id
_entity.type
_entity.pdbx_description
1 polymer ?
#
loop_
_entity_poly.entity_id
_entity_poly.type
_entity_poly.pdbx_seq_one_letter_code
_entity_poly.pdbx_strand_id
1 'polypeptide(L)'
;YLNMYVYLYYMEEEDIATYIGYKGYSIYKENISVEEQQLLRKELNVKPFVPKSSLIKPQSFPVYRESTSKLYVPRFYGTEVYGESDDMLLEDGKSINLKFKGKLRPKQVPIVDKYMKHIKKNYCGLLALHTGFGKTCLALNIISRIGLKTIIIVHKEFLLRQWIERIEQFLPDAK
;
A
#
# COMPACT_ATOMS: atom_id res chain seq x y z
N TYR A 1 -3.29 21.25 -11.65
CA TYR A 1 -2.94 20.66 -10.33
C TYR A 1 -3.00 21.66 -9.17
N LEU A 2 -3.59 22.87 -9.37
CA LEU A 2 -3.55 23.93 -8.34
C LEU A 2 -4.93 24.32 -7.77
N ASN A 3 -6.03 23.66 -8.14
CA ASN A 3 -7.38 24.08 -7.74
C ASN A 3 -8.11 23.17 -6.74
N MET A 4 -7.45 22.19 -6.13
CA MET A 4 -8.09 21.27 -5.17
C MET A 4 -7.92 21.69 -3.70
N TYR A 5 -7.06 22.67 -3.41
CA TYR A 5 -6.76 23.08 -2.03
C TYR A 5 -7.69 24.13 -1.42
N VAL A 6 -8.64 24.69 -2.17
CA VAL A 6 -9.43 25.85 -1.71
C VAL A 6 -10.72 25.47 -0.97
N TYR A 7 -11.20 24.23 -1.09
CA TYR A 7 -12.47 23.81 -0.48
C TYR A 7 -12.39 23.16 0.91
N LEU A 8 -11.20 22.84 1.41
CA LEU A 8 -11.03 22.16 2.70
C LEU A 8 -10.85 23.12 3.91
N TYR A 9 -10.93 24.44 3.74
CA TYR A 9 -10.53 25.39 4.78
C TYR A 9 -11.66 25.93 5.68
N TYR A 10 -12.89 25.35 5.60
CA TYR A 10 -14.03 25.82 6.41
C TYR A 10 -14.86 24.66 6.99
N MET A 11 -14.23 23.62 7.48
CA MET A 11 -14.91 22.71 8.41
C MET A 11 -14.32 22.94 9.80
N GLU A 12 -15.18 23.39 10.74
CA GLU A 12 -14.87 23.29 12.16
C GLU A 12 -14.44 21.85 12.43
N GLU A 13 -13.34 21.68 13.18
CA GLU A 13 -12.81 20.38 13.62
C GLU A 13 -13.85 19.68 14.53
N GLU A 14 -14.91 19.14 13.93
CA GLU A 14 -15.62 18.03 14.55
C GLU A 14 -14.72 16.81 14.37
N ASP A 15 -14.22 16.23 15.47
CA ASP A 15 -13.39 15.05 15.51
C ASP A 15 -14.08 13.90 14.75
N ILE A 16 -13.74 13.72 13.49
CA ILE A 16 -14.25 12.65 12.64
C ILE A 16 -13.63 11.36 13.15
N ALA A 17 -14.36 10.60 13.96
CA ALA A 17 -13.87 9.33 14.47
C ALA A 17 -13.44 8.41 13.32
N THR A 18 -12.16 8.10 13.26
CA THR A 18 -11.54 7.32 12.19
C THR A 18 -10.65 6.21 12.76
N TYR A 19 -10.45 5.14 11.99
CA TYR A 19 -9.49 4.11 12.36
C TYR A 19 -8.90 3.42 11.14
N ILE A 20 -7.71 2.86 11.28
CA ILE A 20 -7.10 1.99 10.27
C ILE A 20 -7.30 0.53 10.69
N GLY A 21 -7.95 -0.24 9.81
CA GLY A 21 -8.19 -1.67 9.99
C GLY A 21 -7.90 -2.48 8.73
N TYR A 22 -8.28 -3.75 8.71
CA TYR A 22 -8.03 -4.67 7.57
C TYR A 22 -8.68 -4.23 6.25
N LYS A 23 -9.67 -3.34 6.28
CA LYS A 23 -10.33 -2.79 5.09
C LYS A 23 -9.71 -1.48 4.60
N GLY A 24 -8.74 -0.94 5.31
CA GLY A 24 -8.10 0.34 5.05
C GLY A 24 -8.46 1.40 6.08
N TYR A 25 -8.44 2.67 5.69
CA TYR A 25 -8.84 3.80 6.50
C TYR A 25 -10.37 3.86 6.54
N SER A 26 -10.95 3.85 7.71
CA SER A 26 -12.38 3.68 7.96
C SER A 26 -12.98 4.96 8.50
N ILE A 27 -14.06 5.41 7.88
CA ILE A 27 -14.77 6.64 8.21
C ILE A 27 -16.23 6.30 8.48
N TYR A 28 -16.82 6.78 9.57
CA TYR A 28 -18.22 6.64 9.82
C TYR A 28 -19.03 7.60 8.92
N LYS A 29 -20.05 7.08 8.24
CA LYS A 29 -20.86 7.86 7.29
C LYS A 29 -21.63 9.00 7.97
N GLU A 30 -21.95 8.84 9.24
CA GLU A 30 -22.61 9.87 10.07
C GLU A 30 -21.74 11.09 10.34
N ASN A 31 -20.41 10.93 10.26
CA ASN A 31 -19.45 12.00 10.55
C ASN A 31 -19.05 12.80 9.29
N ILE A 32 -19.59 12.47 8.13
CA ILE A 32 -19.33 13.17 6.88
C ILE A 32 -20.62 13.42 6.12
N SER A 33 -20.69 14.56 5.43
CA SER A 33 -21.89 14.95 4.67
C SER A 33 -22.20 13.99 3.52
N VAL A 34 -23.44 14.00 3.06
CA VAL A 34 -23.86 13.18 1.90
C VAL A 34 -23.09 13.59 0.64
N GLU A 35 -22.83 14.87 0.47
CA GLU A 35 -22.07 15.45 -0.63
C GLU A 35 -20.63 14.94 -0.61
N GLU A 36 -20.00 14.90 0.55
CA GLU A 36 -18.64 14.39 0.74
C GLU A 36 -18.57 12.87 0.46
N GLN A 37 -19.53 12.10 0.93
CA GLN A 37 -19.65 10.68 0.60
C GLN A 37 -19.75 10.45 -0.92
N GLN A 38 -20.48 11.31 -1.65
CA GLN A 38 -20.60 11.24 -3.10
C GLN A 38 -19.29 11.60 -3.79
N LEU A 39 -18.58 12.62 -3.29
CA LEU A 39 -17.28 13.02 -3.79
C LEU A 39 -16.27 11.88 -3.65
N LEU A 40 -16.18 11.25 -2.48
CA LEU A 40 -15.31 10.09 -2.23
C LEU A 40 -15.60 8.94 -3.21
N ARG A 41 -16.86 8.60 -3.41
CA ARG A 41 -17.25 7.53 -4.35
C ARG A 41 -16.85 7.87 -5.80
N LYS A 42 -16.95 9.14 -6.18
CA LYS A 42 -16.56 9.62 -7.51
C LYS A 42 -15.04 9.59 -7.70
N GLU A 43 -14.28 10.10 -6.75
CA GLU A 43 -12.81 10.14 -6.81
C GLU A 43 -12.19 8.75 -6.76
N LEU A 44 -12.72 7.88 -5.90
CA LEU A 44 -12.22 6.54 -5.72
C LEU A 44 -12.82 5.50 -6.69
N ASN A 45 -13.63 5.94 -7.66
CA ASN A 45 -14.03 5.14 -8.80
C ASN A 45 -13.07 5.38 -9.96
N VAL A 46 -11.94 4.67 -9.94
CA VAL A 46 -10.82 4.91 -10.84
C VAL A 46 -11.01 4.25 -12.20
N LYS A 47 -10.50 4.92 -13.22
CA LYS A 47 -10.49 4.41 -14.59
C LYS A 47 -9.05 4.22 -15.05
N PRO A 48 -8.66 3.01 -15.51
CA PRO A 48 -7.31 2.78 -16.02
C PRO A 48 -7.00 3.70 -17.19
N PHE A 49 -5.78 4.23 -17.20
CA PHE A 49 -5.29 4.94 -18.37
C PHE A 49 -5.03 3.95 -19.51
N VAL A 50 -5.59 4.24 -20.66
CA VAL A 50 -5.37 3.48 -21.90
C VAL A 50 -4.96 4.45 -23.00
N PRO A 51 -3.92 4.14 -23.79
CA PRO A 51 -3.52 4.97 -24.94
C PRO A 51 -4.70 5.22 -25.89
N LYS A 52 -4.75 6.40 -26.48
CA LYS A 52 -5.83 6.79 -27.42
C LYS A 52 -6.00 5.83 -28.62
N SER A 53 -4.94 5.11 -28.98
CA SER A 53 -4.94 4.09 -30.03
C SER A 53 -5.57 2.76 -29.63
N SER A 54 -5.91 2.56 -28.37
CA SER A 54 -6.51 1.31 -27.90
C SER A 54 -7.99 1.24 -28.26
N LEU A 55 -8.39 0.12 -28.86
CA LEU A 55 -9.80 -0.22 -29.12
C LEU A 55 -10.56 -0.61 -27.83
N ILE A 56 -9.84 -0.90 -26.74
CA ILE A 56 -10.42 -1.33 -25.47
C ILE A 56 -10.80 -0.09 -24.67
N LYS A 57 -12.08 0.05 -24.34
CA LYS A 57 -12.57 1.04 -23.38
C LYS A 57 -12.45 0.46 -21.98
N PRO A 58 -11.56 0.97 -21.12
CA PRO A 58 -11.43 0.46 -19.77
C PRO A 58 -12.69 0.77 -18.98
N GLN A 59 -13.14 -0.21 -18.20
CA GLN A 59 -14.21 0.01 -17.22
C GLN A 59 -13.63 0.68 -15.99
N SER A 60 -14.38 1.58 -15.37
CA SER A 60 -14.05 2.11 -14.05
C SER A 60 -14.36 1.06 -12.99
N PHE A 61 -13.61 1.09 -11.90
CA PHE A 61 -13.85 0.22 -10.75
C PHE A 61 -13.57 0.98 -9.44
N PRO A 62 -14.33 0.68 -8.38
CA PRO A 62 -14.12 1.32 -7.10
C PRO A 62 -12.85 0.77 -6.42
N VAL A 63 -12.04 1.66 -5.86
CA VAL A 63 -10.92 1.33 -4.96
C VAL A 63 -11.28 1.60 -3.51
N TYR A 64 -12.54 1.78 -3.21
CA TYR A 64 -13.12 1.86 -1.87
C TYR A 64 -14.07 0.69 -1.62
N ARG A 65 -14.44 0.50 -0.37
CA ARG A 65 -15.53 -0.39 0.05
C ARG A 65 -16.46 0.38 0.98
N GLU A 66 -17.66 -0.12 1.15
CA GLU A 66 -18.61 0.46 2.08
C GLU A 66 -19.48 -0.61 2.77
N SER A 67 -19.95 -0.26 3.94
CA SER A 67 -21.02 -0.95 4.67
C SER A 67 -22.18 0.01 4.86
N THR A 68 -23.19 -0.41 5.60
CA THR A 68 -24.34 0.45 5.93
C THR A 68 -23.90 1.74 6.63
N SER A 69 -22.95 1.65 7.58
CA SER A 69 -22.53 2.76 8.45
C SER A 69 -21.15 3.34 8.15
N LYS A 70 -20.32 2.70 7.29
CA LYS A 70 -18.91 3.08 7.11
C LYS A 70 -18.51 3.10 5.65
N LEU A 71 -17.55 4.00 5.34
CA LEU A 71 -16.74 3.99 4.14
C LEU A 71 -15.31 3.52 4.49
N TYR A 72 -14.73 2.67 3.64
CA TYR A 72 -13.39 2.15 3.75
C TYR A 72 -12.60 2.60 2.53
N VAL A 73 -11.63 3.49 2.73
CA VAL A 73 -10.84 4.07 1.66
C VAL A 73 -9.38 3.58 1.75
N PRO A 74 -8.59 3.71 0.67
CA PRO A 74 -7.18 3.39 0.73
C PRO A 74 -6.49 4.17 1.87
N ARG A 75 -5.64 3.49 2.65
CA ARG A 75 -5.03 4.05 3.85
C ARG A 75 -4.41 5.43 3.62
N PHE A 76 -3.56 5.56 2.60
CA PHE A 76 -2.84 6.82 2.35
C PHE A 76 -3.74 7.92 1.81
N TYR A 77 -4.78 7.57 1.07
CA TYR A 77 -5.81 8.53 0.67
C TYR A 77 -6.54 9.06 1.91
N GLY A 78 -6.95 8.16 2.82
CA GLY A 78 -7.60 8.58 4.07
C GLY A 78 -6.71 9.45 4.94
N THR A 79 -5.44 9.07 5.13
CA THR A 79 -4.49 9.87 5.91
C THR A 79 -4.20 11.24 5.25
N GLU A 80 -4.19 11.32 3.92
CA GLU A 80 -3.96 12.59 3.20
C GLU A 80 -5.17 13.54 3.32
N VAL A 81 -6.38 13.00 3.27
CA VAL A 81 -7.62 13.81 3.25
C VAL A 81 -8.11 14.12 4.67
N TYR A 82 -8.03 13.15 5.60
CA TYR A 82 -8.59 13.27 6.95
C TYR A 82 -7.54 13.32 8.07
N GLY A 83 -6.26 13.28 7.72
CA GLY A 83 -5.18 13.25 8.72
C GLY A 83 -4.89 11.86 9.27
N GLU A 84 -4.10 11.80 10.32
CA GLU A 84 -3.81 10.55 11.01
C GLU A 84 -5.09 10.01 11.65
N SER A 85 -5.25 8.68 11.64
CA SER A 85 -6.43 8.04 12.25
C SER A 85 -6.34 8.05 13.77
N ASP A 86 -7.49 8.14 14.44
CA ASP A 86 -7.58 8.11 15.91
C ASP A 86 -7.12 6.76 16.46
N ASP A 87 -7.46 5.67 15.76
CA ASP A 87 -7.13 4.32 16.17
C ASP A 87 -6.42 3.51 15.09
N MET A 88 -5.55 2.60 15.54
CA MET A 88 -4.88 1.59 14.71
C MET A 88 -5.31 0.20 15.20
N LEU A 89 -6.24 -0.43 14.45
CA LEU A 89 -6.81 -1.75 14.78
C LEU A 89 -6.10 -2.91 14.04
N LEU A 90 -4.95 -2.64 13.43
CA LEU A 90 -4.15 -3.70 12.80
C LEU A 90 -3.28 -4.36 13.88
N GLU A 91 -3.36 -5.68 13.94
CA GLU A 91 -2.47 -6.47 14.77
C GLU A 91 -1.04 -6.45 14.21
N ASP A 92 -0.07 -6.53 15.10
CA ASP A 92 1.32 -6.75 14.72
C ASP A 92 1.47 -8.07 13.97
N GLY A 93 2.29 -8.07 12.92
CA GLY A 93 2.55 -9.28 12.14
C GLY A 93 3.29 -10.34 12.97
N LYS A 94 3.06 -11.62 12.67
CA LYS A 94 3.77 -12.73 13.32
C LYS A 94 5.26 -12.69 12.99
N SER A 95 6.11 -12.71 14.00
CA SER A 95 7.56 -12.73 13.84
C SER A 95 8.05 -14.01 13.15
N ILE A 96 9.05 -13.86 12.28
CA ILE A 96 9.80 -14.96 11.68
C ILE A 96 11.30 -14.68 11.81
N ASN A 97 12.09 -15.73 11.88
CA ASN A 97 13.55 -15.62 11.90
C ASN A 97 14.12 -16.28 10.62
N LEU A 98 14.31 -15.47 9.59
CA LEU A 98 14.89 -15.92 8.32
C LEU A 98 16.23 -15.24 8.11
N LYS A 99 17.27 -16.03 7.82
CA LYS A 99 18.59 -15.50 7.49
C LYS A 99 18.76 -15.39 5.99
N PHE A 100 18.98 -14.18 5.50
CA PHE A 100 19.28 -13.96 4.09
C PHE A 100 20.65 -14.53 3.72
N LYS A 101 20.68 -15.57 2.90
CA LYS A 101 21.90 -16.22 2.38
C LYS A 101 22.28 -15.60 1.04
N GLY A 102 22.87 -14.42 1.08
CA GLY A 102 23.35 -13.72 -0.11
C GLY A 102 24.12 -12.45 0.25
N LYS A 103 24.72 -11.85 -0.75
CA LYS A 103 25.43 -10.57 -0.59
C LYS A 103 24.80 -9.54 -1.53
N LEU A 104 24.31 -8.45 -0.97
CA LEU A 104 23.85 -7.32 -1.77
C LEU A 104 25.03 -6.68 -2.51
N ARG A 105 24.81 -6.29 -3.75
CA ARG A 105 25.78 -5.49 -4.52
C ARG A 105 25.97 -4.11 -3.86
N PRO A 106 27.14 -3.47 -3.98
CA PRO A 106 27.38 -2.16 -3.36
C PRO A 106 26.30 -1.12 -3.65
N LYS A 107 25.75 -1.09 -4.87
CA LYS A 107 24.67 -0.18 -5.28
C LYS A 107 23.30 -0.52 -4.66
N GLN A 108 23.11 -1.72 -4.15
CA GLN A 108 21.83 -2.17 -3.57
C GLN A 108 21.74 -1.82 -2.08
N VAL A 109 22.86 -1.81 -1.37
CA VAL A 109 22.91 -1.56 0.08
C VAL A 109 22.23 -0.23 0.46
N PRO A 110 22.62 0.93 -0.11
CA PRO A 110 22.03 2.21 0.28
C PRO A 110 20.53 2.29 -0.03
N ILE A 111 20.04 1.57 -1.06
CA ILE A 111 18.62 1.52 -1.41
C ILE A 111 17.83 0.79 -0.33
N VAL A 112 18.32 -0.39 0.08
CA VAL A 112 17.69 -1.16 1.14
C VAL A 112 17.70 -0.38 2.45
N ASP A 113 18.80 0.25 2.83
CA ASP A 113 18.90 1.02 4.06
C ASP A 113 17.95 2.24 4.07
N LYS A 114 17.85 2.95 2.93
CA LYS A 114 16.86 4.03 2.77
C LYS A 114 15.44 3.52 2.87
N TYR A 115 15.14 2.39 2.23
CA TYR A 115 13.81 1.76 2.28
C TYR A 115 13.45 1.34 3.71
N MET A 116 14.37 0.69 4.43
CA MET A 116 14.17 0.27 5.82
C MET A 116 13.91 1.45 6.76
N LYS A 117 14.59 2.59 6.56
CA LYS A 117 14.31 3.81 7.30
C LYS A 117 12.90 4.36 7.00
N HIS A 118 12.51 4.33 5.72
CA HIS A 118 11.21 4.82 5.29
C HIS A 118 10.05 4.00 5.86
N ILE A 119 10.10 2.67 5.77
CA ILE A 119 9.01 1.79 6.22
C ILE A 119 8.83 1.80 7.74
N LYS A 120 9.88 2.08 8.53
CA LYS A 120 9.75 2.25 9.98
C LYS A 120 8.81 3.40 10.36
N LYS A 121 8.75 4.44 9.53
CA LYS A 121 7.89 5.61 9.75
C LYS A 121 6.52 5.44 9.08
N ASN A 122 6.51 4.93 7.83
CA ASN A 122 5.31 4.97 7.00
C ASN A 122 4.63 3.60 6.84
N TYR A 123 5.23 2.53 7.38
CA TYR A 123 4.72 1.15 7.31
C TYR A 123 4.48 0.61 5.89
N CYS A 124 4.91 1.33 4.87
CA CYS A 124 4.86 0.94 3.46
C CYS A 124 5.97 1.60 2.66
N GLY A 125 6.12 1.21 1.39
CA GLY A 125 7.05 1.85 0.48
C GLY A 125 6.98 1.26 -0.93
N LEU A 126 7.42 2.03 -1.91
CA LEU A 126 7.53 1.61 -3.30
C LEU A 126 8.99 1.59 -3.73
N LEU A 127 9.46 0.46 -4.26
CA LEU A 127 10.77 0.32 -4.88
C LEU A 127 10.65 0.40 -6.40
N ALA A 128 10.78 1.61 -6.96
CA ALA A 128 10.84 1.84 -8.41
C ALA A 128 12.28 1.69 -8.90
N LEU A 129 12.62 0.53 -9.45
CA LEU A 129 13.97 0.18 -9.91
C LEU A 129 13.91 -0.37 -11.35
N HIS A 130 14.93 -0.08 -12.16
CA HIS A 130 15.01 -0.58 -13.53
C HIS A 130 15.12 -2.12 -13.59
N THR A 131 14.85 -2.67 -14.75
CA THR A 131 14.99 -4.11 -15.01
C THR A 131 16.45 -4.56 -14.82
N GLY A 132 16.65 -5.75 -14.25
CA GLY A 132 17.99 -6.29 -13.99
C GLY A 132 18.66 -5.77 -12.72
N PHE A 133 18.08 -4.81 -12.00
CA PHE A 133 18.65 -4.30 -10.76
C PHE A 133 18.71 -5.33 -9.63
N GLY A 134 17.91 -6.38 -9.71
CA GLY A 134 17.78 -7.44 -8.70
C GLY A 134 16.71 -7.16 -7.66
N LYS A 135 15.55 -6.62 -8.09
CA LYS A 135 14.40 -6.31 -7.23
C LYS A 135 14.01 -7.44 -6.30
N THR A 136 13.95 -8.68 -6.81
CA THR A 136 13.60 -9.86 -6.01
C THR A 136 14.61 -10.11 -4.89
N CYS A 137 15.90 -9.99 -5.18
CA CYS A 137 16.97 -10.14 -4.18
C CYS A 137 16.87 -9.06 -3.09
N LEU A 138 16.60 -7.81 -3.46
CA LEU A 138 16.37 -6.74 -2.49
C LEU A 138 15.15 -7.01 -1.62
N ALA A 139 14.03 -7.43 -2.23
CA ALA A 139 12.82 -7.73 -1.51
C ALA A 139 13.03 -8.87 -0.48
N LEU A 140 13.71 -9.95 -0.85
CA LEU A 140 14.02 -11.04 0.07
C LEU A 140 14.96 -10.61 1.21
N ASN A 141 15.92 -9.71 0.94
CA ASN A 141 16.74 -9.13 1.99
C ASN A 141 15.90 -8.24 2.93
N ILE A 142 14.97 -7.46 2.39
CA ILE A 142 14.05 -6.62 3.17
C ILE A 142 13.15 -7.50 4.04
N ILE A 143 12.57 -8.57 3.50
CA ILE A 143 11.75 -9.54 4.25
C ILE A 143 12.52 -10.11 5.44
N SER A 144 13.75 -10.55 5.21
CA SER A 144 14.64 -11.04 6.28
C SER A 144 14.92 -9.99 7.36
N ARG A 145 15.09 -8.71 6.97
CA ARG A 145 15.34 -7.61 7.93
C ARG A 145 14.09 -7.16 8.69
N ILE A 146 12.92 -7.22 8.06
CA ILE A 146 11.64 -6.91 8.72
C ILE A 146 11.32 -8.00 9.75
N GLY A 147 11.61 -9.26 9.44
CA GLY A 147 11.41 -10.39 10.36
C GLY A 147 9.93 -10.69 10.65
N LEU A 148 9.02 -10.37 9.72
CA LEU A 148 7.60 -10.65 9.84
C LEU A 148 7.12 -11.61 8.76
N LYS A 149 6.11 -12.43 9.09
CA LYS A 149 5.45 -13.32 8.13
C LYS A 149 4.94 -12.51 6.95
N THR A 150 5.35 -12.88 5.75
CA THR A 150 5.15 -12.11 4.53
C THR A 150 4.33 -12.88 3.51
N ILE A 151 3.45 -12.19 2.80
CA ILE A 151 2.73 -12.69 1.63
C ILE A 151 3.32 -12.01 0.38
N ILE A 152 3.64 -12.80 -0.63
CA ILE A 152 4.11 -12.31 -1.93
C ILE A 152 2.99 -12.54 -2.95
N ILE A 153 2.48 -11.46 -3.54
CA ILE A 153 1.38 -11.51 -4.50
C ILE A 153 1.94 -11.25 -5.91
N VAL A 154 1.69 -12.17 -6.82
CA VAL A 154 2.09 -12.08 -8.24
C VAL A 154 0.93 -12.44 -9.15
N HIS A 155 0.89 -11.87 -10.35
CA HIS A 155 -0.24 -12.03 -11.28
C HIS A 155 0.02 -13.04 -12.41
N LYS A 156 1.19 -13.69 -12.44
CA LYS A 156 1.59 -14.67 -13.46
C LYS A 156 2.30 -15.86 -12.83
N GLU A 157 1.98 -17.06 -13.31
CA GLU A 157 2.55 -18.31 -12.81
C GLU A 157 4.08 -18.36 -12.93
N PHE A 158 4.63 -17.90 -14.06
CA PHE A 158 6.09 -17.90 -14.23
C PHE A 158 6.80 -17.00 -13.19
N LEU A 159 6.16 -15.91 -12.76
CA LEU A 159 6.68 -15.07 -11.68
C LEU A 159 6.64 -15.82 -10.34
N LEU A 160 5.56 -16.57 -10.08
CA LEU A 160 5.46 -17.39 -8.87
C LEU A 160 6.61 -18.39 -8.79
N ARG A 161 6.87 -19.12 -9.87
CA ARG A 161 7.99 -20.08 -9.96
C ARG A 161 9.33 -19.39 -9.73
N GLN A 162 9.55 -18.24 -10.38
CA GLN A 162 10.78 -17.46 -10.18
C GLN A 162 10.94 -16.99 -8.70
N TRP A 163 9.85 -16.60 -8.03
CA TRP A 163 9.91 -16.22 -6.63
C TRP A 163 10.25 -17.42 -5.74
N ILE A 164 9.65 -18.59 -5.97
CA ILE A 164 9.95 -19.83 -5.23
C ILE A 164 11.44 -20.16 -5.34
N GLU A 165 11.98 -20.22 -6.56
CA GLU A 165 13.42 -20.48 -6.79
C GLU A 165 14.33 -19.49 -6.04
N ARG A 166 13.96 -18.21 -6.04
CA ARG A 166 14.73 -17.18 -5.33
C ARG A 166 14.61 -17.25 -3.82
N ILE A 167 13.44 -17.64 -3.32
CA ILE A 167 13.24 -17.89 -1.88
C ILE A 167 14.12 -19.06 -1.45
N GLU A 168 14.08 -20.18 -2.14
CA GLU A 168 14.93 -21.34 -1.87
C GLU A 168 16.43 -20.98 -1.89
N GLN A 169 16.83 -20.13 -2.83
CA GLN A 169 18.23 -19.67 -2.95
C GLN A 169 18.67 -18.75 -1.81
N PHE A 170 17.85 -17.76 -1.45
CA PHE A 170 18.24 -16.66 -0.56
C PHE A 170 17.66 -16.75 0.86
N LEU A 171 16.58 -17.49 1.05
CA LEU A 171 15.92 -17.71 2.33
C LEU A 171 15.60 -19.22 2.51
N PRO A 172 16.59 -20.10 2.47
CA PRO A 172 16.36 -21.56 2.46
C PRO A 172 15.65 -22.08 3.72
N ASP A 173 15.64 -21.30 4.80
CA ASP A 173 14.95 -21.63 6.03
C ASP A 173 13.45 -21.23 5.99
N ALA A 174 12.97 -20.62 4.89
CA ALA A 174 11.56 -20.31 4.70
C ALA A 174 10.74 -21.58 4.42
N LYS A 175 9.55 -21.66 5.04
CA LYS A 175 8.61 -22.78 4.91
C LYS A 175 7.28 -22.26 4.35
#